data_d31f5e27fa2e52ba7fbfc6f7eb3596f9
#
_entry.id   d31f5e27fa2e52ba7fbfc6f7eb3596f9
#
_cell.length_a   1.000
_cell.length_b   1.000
_cell.length_c   1.000
_cell.angle_alpha   90.00
_cell.angle_beta   90.00
_cell.angle_gamma   90.00
#
_symmetry.space_group_name_H-M   'P 1'
#
loop_
_entity.id
_entity.type
_entity.pdbx_description
1 polymer ?
#
loop_
_entity_poly.entity_id
_entity_poly.type
_entity_poly.pdbx_seq_one_letter_code
_entity_poly.pdbx_strand_id
1 'polypeptide(L)' 'MPTRELASVTIVAPTALEADALSTAVFVLGPEKGMALIEELEGVEGILVTPLLEVILSSGLEEIVELQSD' A
#
# COMPACT_ATOMS: atom_id res chain seq x y z
N MET A 1 22.33 -4.82 -5.89
CA MET A 1 21.03 -5.19 -6.13
C MET A 1 20.00 -4.31 -5.52
N PRO A 2 19.25 -3.75 -6.28
CA PRO A 2 18.30 -2.85 -5.74
C PRO A 2 17.36 -3.57 -4.87
N THR A 3 17.02 -2.96 -3.88
CA THR A 3 16.21 -3.59 -2.94
C THR A 3 14.96 -2.86 -2.80
N ARG A 4 14.26 -2.73 -3.90
CA ARG A 4 12.96 -2.14 -3.87
C ARG A 4 11.96 -3.18 -3.53
N GLU A 5 12.23 -3.91 -2.48
CA GLU A 5 11.33 -4.94 -2.05
C GLU A 5 10.43 -4.43 -0.97
N LEU A 6 9.36 -5.17 -0.75
CA LEU A 6 8.43 -4.89 0.32
C LEU A 6 8.46 -6.02 1.31
N ALA A 7 8.50 -5.67 2.59
CA ALA A 7 8.43 -6.67 3.64
C ALA A 7 6.98 -7.03 3.94
N SER A 8 6.06 -6.10 3.75
CA SER A 8 4.68 -6.32 4.09
C SER A 8 3.79 -5.45 3.23
N VAL A 9 2.64 -5.98 2.84
CA VAL A 9 1.66 -5.27 2.04
C VAL A 9 0.30 -5.52 2.66
N THR A 10 -0.41 -4.45 2.99
CA THR A 10 -1.77 -4.54 3.49
C THR A 10 -2.66 -3.72 2.58
N ILE A 11 -3.68 -4.34 2.02
CA ILE A 11 -4.58 -3.67 1.10
C ILE A 11 -5.98 -3.65 1.70
N VAL A 12 -6.61 -2.50 1.63
CA VAL A 12 -8.02 -2.34 1.99
C VAL A 12 -8.77 -2.09 0.69
N ALA A 13 -9.70 -2.98 0.38
CA ALA A 13 -10.45 -2.90 -0.87
C ALA A 13 -11.88 -3.34 -0.61
N PRO A 14 -12.79 -3.09 -1.56
CA PRO A 14 -14.19 -3.43 -1.34
C PRO A 14 -14.45 -4.92 -1.13
N THR A 15 -13.64 -5.78 -1.73
CA THR A 15 -13.82 -7.22 -1.54
C THR A 15 -12.51 -7.85 -1.16
N ALA A 16 -12.60 -9.00 -0.50
CA ALA A 16 -11.40 -9.73 -0.12
C ALA A 16 -10.65 -10.23 -1.34
N LEU A 17 -11.37 -10.58 -2.39
CA LEU A 17 -10.73 -11.05 -3.60
C LEU A 17 -9.87 -9.97 -4.23
N GLU A 18 -10.40 -8.76 -4.29
CA GLU A 18 -9.64 -7.64 -4.82
C GLU A 18 -8.44 -7.33 -3.94
N ALA A 19 -8.63 -7.37 -2.64
CA ALA A 19 -7.52 -7.09 -1.73
C ALA A 19 -6.40 -8.10 -1.92
N ASP A 20 -6.74 -9.37 -2.07
CA ASP A 20 -5.76 -10.42 -2.23
C ASP A 20 -5.00 -10.26 -3.54
N ALA A 21 -5.73 -10.03 -4.63
CA ALA A 21 -5.10 -9.88 -5.94
C ALA A 21 -4.19 -8.64 -5.96
N LEU A 22 -4.66 -7.55 -5.36
CA LEU A 22 -3.89 -6.32 -5.36
C LEU A 22 -2.65 -6.43 -4.49
N SER A 23 -2.74 -7.13 -3.37
CA SER A 23 -1.57 -7.25 -2.51
C SER A 23 -0.47 -8.03 -3.24
N THR A 24 -0.84 -9.04 -4.00
CA THR A 24 0.14 -9.78 -4.77
C THR A 24 0.76 -8.91 -5.84
N ALA A 25 -0.06 -8.15 -6.57
CA ALA A 25 0.44 -7.29 -7.62
C ALA A 25 1.37 -6.22 -7.05
N VAL A 26 0.98 -5.61 -5.94
CA VAL A 26 1.77 -4.56 -5.32
C VAL A 26 3.10 -5.12 -4.84
N PHE A 27 3.07 -6.33 -4.29
CA PHE A 27 4.30 -6.93 -3.79
C PHE A 27 5.29 -7.14 -4.93
N VAL A 28 4.80 -7.55 -6.09
CA VAL A 28 5.64 -7.76 -7.25
C VAL A 28 6.15 -6.43 -7.82
N LEU A 29 5.29 -5.43 -7.85
CA LEU A 29 5.65 -4.14 -8.43
C LEU A 29 6.64 -3.35 -7.58
N GLY A 30 6.64 -3.58 -6.29
CA GLY A 30 7.50 -2.83 -5.40
C GLY A 30 6.81 -1.58 -4.88
N PRO A 31 7.49 -0.85 -3.97
CA PRO A 31 6.80 0.24 -3.27
C PRO A 31 6.38 1.38 -4.18
N GLU A 32 7.20 1.77 -5.14
CA GLU A 32 6.86 2.94 -5.95
C GLU A 32 5.72 2.64 -6.92
N LYS A 33 5.88 1.57 -7.70
CA LYS A 33 4.86 1.24 -8.67
C LYS A 33 3.62 0.68 -8.00
N GLY A 34 3.82 -0.03 -6.91
CA GLY A 34 2.67 -0.55 -6.17
C GLY A 34 1.81 0.56 -5.60
N MET A 35 2.45 1.59 -5.02
CA MET A 35 1.69 2.70 -4.48
C MET A 35 1.00 3.47 -5.60
N ALA A 36 1.65 3.61 -6.76
CA ALA A 36 1.02 4.29 -7.88
C ALA A 36 -0.25 3.54 -8.31
N LEU A 37 -0.20 2.23 -8.32
CA LEU A 37 -1.38 1.45 -8.65
C LEU A 37 -2.50 1.67 -7.65
N ILE A 38 -2.16 1.66 -6.37
CA ILE A 38 -3.16 1.86 -5.33
C ILE A 38 -3.82 3.22 -5.48
N GLU A 39 -3.01 4.25 -5.76
CA GLU A 39 -3.55 5.60 -5.85
C GLU A 39 -4.47 5.79 -7.06
N GLU A 40 -4.31 4.97 -8.08
CA GLU A 40 -5.18 5.07 -9.23
C GLU A 40 -6.55 4.45 -9.01
N LEU A 41 -6.70 3.62 -7.99
CA LEU A 41 -7.94 2.89 -7.79
C LEU A 41 -8.76 3.55 -6.71
N GLU A 42 -10.00 3.86 -7.03
CA GLU A 42 -10.90 4.43 -6.03
C GLU A 42 -11.36 3.35 -5.08
N GLY A 43 -11.48 3.72 -3.82
CA GLY A 43 -11.95 2.78 -2.82
C GLY A 43 -10.90 1.79 -2.36
N VAL A 44 -9.66 1.98 -2.78
CA VAL A 44 -8.57 1.08 -2.41
C VAL A 44 -7.51 1.88 -1.67
N GLU A 45 -7.08 1.36 -0.53
CA GLU A 45 -6.00 1.96 0.23
C GLU A 45 -4.98 0.90 0.54
N GLY A 46 -3.78 1.33 0.91
CA GLY A 46 -2.75 0.37 1.17
C GLY A 46 -1.71 0.87 2.15
N ILE A 47 -1.11 -0.07 2.84
CA ILE A 47 0.01 0.17 3.74
C ILE A 47 1.14 -0.73 3.28
N LEU A 48 2.26 -0.13 2.94
CA LEU A 48 3.43 -0.87 2.49
C LEU A 48 4.54 -0.68 3.49
N VAL A 49 5.23 -1.76 3.82
CA VAL A 49 6.34 -1.70 4.74
C VAL A 49 7.57 -2.25 4.03
N THR A 50 8.65 -1.48 4.06
CA THR A 50 9.89 -1.90 3.43
C THR A 50 10.72 -2.73 4.41
N PRO A 51 11.74 -3.44 3.92
CA PRO A 51 12.62 -4.17 4.83
C PRO A 51 13.34 -3.29 5.83
N LEU A 52 13.44 -2.00 5.54
CA LEU A 52 14.03 -1.07 6.49
C LEU A 52 13.01 -0.55 7.48
N LEU A 53 11.82 -1.12 7.49
CA LEU A 53 10.74 -0.76 8.40
C LEU A 53 10.18 0.62 8.13
N GLU A 54 10.32 1.11 6.92
CA GLU A 54 9.64 2.32 6.52
C GLU A 54 8.20 1.99 6.18
N VAL A 55 7.30 2.77 6.69
CA VAL A 55 5.87 2.56 6.48
C VAL A 55 5.38 3.60 5.49
N ILE A 56 4.77 3.13 4.40
CA ILE A 56 4.26 3.99 3.35
C ILE A 56 2.76 3.82 3.29
N LEU A 57 2.04 4.92 3.46
CA LEU A 57 0.58 4.90 3.45
C LEU A 57 0.07 5.52 2.17
N SER A 58 -1.03 4.99 1.65
CA SER A 58 -1.69 5.67 0.54
C SER A 58 -2.29 6.98 1.03
N SER A 59 -2.58 7.89 0.11
CA SER A 59 -2.97 9.24 0.49
C SER A 59 -4.25 9.25 1.31
N GLY A 60 -5.20 8.37 1.02
CA GLY A 60 -6.43 8.32 1.80
C GLY A 60 -6.16 7.96 3.25
N LEU A 61 -5.25 7.04 3.49
CA LEU A 61 -4.92 6.64 4.84
C LEU A 61 -4.12 7.72 5.55
N GLU A 62 -3.26 8.42 4.81
CA GLU A 62 -2.52 9.52 5.42
C GLU A 62 -3.45 10.59 5.95
N GLU A 63 -4.50 10.88 5.20
CA GLU A 63 -5.47 11.86 5.67
C GLU A 63 -6.15 11.43 6.95
N ILE A 64 -6.50 10.15 7.01
CA ILE A 64 -7.17 9.64 8.20
C ILE A 64 -6.25 9.73 9.41
N VAL A 65 -5.00 9.38 9.23
CA VAL A 65 -4.05 9.41 10.32
C VAL A 65 -3.85 10.85 10.81
N GLU A 66 -3.76 11.79 9.87
CA GLU A 66 -3.59 13.19 10.25
C GLU A 66 -4.79 13.70 11.03
N LEU A 67 -5.98 13.30 10.63
CA LEU A 67 -7.17 13.76 11.32
C LEU A 67 -7.24 13.21 12.74
N GLN A 68 -6.64 12.07 12.97
CA GLN A 68 -6.71 11.44 14.27
C GLN A 68 -5.53 11.74 15.15
N SER A 69 -4.47 12.29 14.59
CA SER A 69 -3.33 12.58 15.39
C SER A 69 -3.48 13.95 15.97
N ASP A 70 -3.79 14.26 16.95
CA ASP A 70 -3.96 15.55 17.42
C ASP A 70 -3.13 15.88 18.58
#